data_23c628bfc1b86dfe9fbf8fd33f2b8c91
#
_entry.id   23c628bfc1b86dfe9fbf8fd33f2b8c91
#
_cell.length_a   1.000
_cell.length_b   1.000
_cell.length_c   1.000
_cell.angle_alpha   90.00
_cell.angle_beta   90.00
_cell.angle_gamma   90.00
#
_symmetry.space_group_name_H-M   'P 1'
#
loop_
_entity.id
_entity.type
_entity.pdbx_description
1 polymer ?
#
loop_
_entity_poly.entity_id
_entity_poly.type
_entity_poly.pdbx_seq_one_letter_code
_entity_poly.pdbx_strand_id
1 'polypeptide(L)'
;MAQNPYRYYSISPSMLKQMEYCPAIPWLITKTGWLEPPTNSMKIAREEADANYKEEIAEKLGLPKPWRIEACLKDPETGLAGCIDLIAGSKRLTIAEIKLYRRPRKNHIRTQLLAYAYLANKAIAPVERAILVENSEIALDIPITREHLDSIRKKLEKLKTIIDLEEPPTTNPSDRQCISCQYRKICPLSVI
;
A
#
# COMPACT_ATOMS: atom_id res chain seq x y z
N MET A 1 15.02 3.22 -29.46
CA MET A 1 13.89 2.65 -28.71
C MET A 1 12.99 3.81 -28.33
N ALA A 2 11.80 3.91 -28.93
CA ALA A 2 10.87 5.00 -28.69
C ALA A 2 10.26 4.85 -27.29
N GLN A 3 10.50 5.82 -26.41
CA GLN A 3 9.84 5.89 -25.13
C GLN A 3 8.34 6.14 -25.37
N ASN A 4 7.50 5.22 -24.88
CA ASN A 4 6.04 5.35 -24.96
C ASN A 4 5.60 6.57 -24.11
N PRO A 5 5.06 7.66 -24.70
CA PRO A 5 4.71 8.88 -23.99
C PRO A 5 3.49 8.76 -23.06
N TYR A 6 2.82 7.58 -23.02
CA TYR A 6 1.60 7.37 -22.21
C TYR A 6 1.82 6.62 -20.91
N ARG A 7 3.08 6.45 -20.43
CA ARG A 7 3.42 5.68 -19.22
C ARG A 7 3.40 6.54 -17.94
N TYR A 8 2.27 7.07 -17.56
CA TYR A 8 2.07 7.58 -16.20
C TYR A 8 1.13 6.68 -15.39
N TYR A 9 1.47 5.40 -15.27
CA TYR A 9 0.83 4.59 -14.24
C TYR A 9 1.36 5.04 -12.88
N SER A 10 0.46 5.60 -12.08
CA SER A 10 0.76 5.87 -10.68
C SER A 10 0.89 4.55 -9.94
N ILE A 11 2.08 4.24 -9.46
CA ILE A 11 2.32 3.07 -8.61
C ILE A 11 1.72 3.36 -7.24
N SER A 12 0.89 2.46 -6.71
CA SER A 12 0.33 2.63 -5.37
C SER A 12 0.98 1.69 -4.34
N PRO A 13 0.97 2.06 -3.04
CA PRO A 13 1.37 1.15 -1.96
C PRO A 13 0.59 -0.17 -1.98
N SER A 14 -0.67 -0.15 -2.43
CA SER A 14 -1.47 -1.35 -2.61
C SER A 14 -0.93 -2.28 -3.70
N MET A 15 -0.35 -1.77 -4.78
CA MET A 15 0.28 -2.60 -5.82
C MET A 15 1.51 -3.32 -5.27
N LEU A 16 2.31 -2.67 -4.42
CA LEU A 16 3.43 -3.33 -3.73
C LEU A 16 2.95 -4.46 -2.83
N LYS A 17 1.88 -4.23 -2.07
CA LYS A 17 1.22 -5.26 -1.27
C LYS A 17 0.74 -6.44 -2.13
N GLN A 18 0.11 -6.15 -3.27
CA GLN A 18 -0.39 -7.16 -4.19
C GLN A 18 0.75 -7.95 -4.85
N MET A 19 1.86 -7.30 -5.18
CA MET A 19 3.06 -7.96 -5.70
C MET A 19 3.62 -9.00 -4.72
N GLU A 20 3.58 -8.73 -3.41
CA GLU A 20 3.98 -9.69 -2.37
C GLU A 20 3.06 -10.92 -2.33
N TYR A 21 1.80 -10.75 -2.65
CA TYR A 21 0.86 -11.86 -2.75
C TYR A 21 1.08 -12.66 -4.03
N CYS A 22 1.09 -11.99 -5.18
CA CYS A 22 1.37 -12.58 -6.49
C CYS A 22 1.81 -11.50 -7.48
N PRO A 23 3.00 -11.62 -8.11
CA PRO A 23 3.49 -10.65 -9.10
C PRO A 23 2.57 -10.45 -10.31
N ALA A 24 1.75 -11.45 -10.65
CA ALA A 24 0.79 -11.34 -11.75
C ALA A 24 -0.31 -10.30 -11.49
N ILE A 25 -0.65 -10.01 -10.24
CA ILE A 25 -1.75 -9.07 -9.93
C ILE A 25 -1.45 -7.65 -10.40
N PRO A 26 -0.35 -6.98 -10.00
CA PRO A 26 -0.06 -5.64 -10.50
C PRO A 26 0.15 -5.60 -12.02
N TRP A 27 0.70 -6.66 -12.62
CA TRP A 27 0.79 -6.79 -14.06
C TRP A 27 -0.61 -6.80 -14.72
N LEU A 28 -1.52 -7.64 -14.24
CA LEU A 28 -2.92 -7.70 -14.71
C LEU A 28 -3.63 -6.36 -14.59
N ILE A 29 -3.53 -5.70 -13.43
CA ILE A 29 -4.12 -4.38 -13.21
C ILE A 29 -3.62 -3.39 -14.27
N THR A 30 -2.32 -3.39 -14.54
CA THR A 30 -1.72 -2.47 -15.50
C THR A 30 -2.12 -2.76 -16.94
N LYS A 31 -2.20 -4.05 -17.31
CA LYS A 31 -2.52 -4.45 -18.70
C LYS A 31 -4.01 -4.35 -19.02
N THR A 32 -4.87 -4.64 -18.06
CA THR A 32 -6.31 -4.70 -18.28
C THR A 32 -7.06 -3.45 -17.82
N GLY A 33 -6.45 -2.64 -16.93
CA GLY A 33 -7.13 -1.54 -16.24
C GLY A 33 -8.20 -2.02 -15.25
N TRP A 34 -8.37 -3.33 -15.08
CA TRP A 34 -9.40 -3.88 -14.21
C TRP A 34 -8.97 -3.77 -12.74
N LEU A 35 -9.81 -3.10 -11.97
CA LEU A 35 -9.68 -3.00 -10.52
C LEU A 35 -10.84 -3.76 -9.89
N GLU A 36 -10.53 -4.54 -8.86
CA GLU A 36 -11.57 -5.19 -8.10
C GLU A 36 -12.51 -4.16 -7.46
N PRO A 37 -13.83 -4.30 -7.66
CA PRO A 37 -14.78 -3.44 -7.00
C PRO A 37 -14.75 -3.65 -5.47
N PRO A 38 -14.86 -2.58 -4.68
CA PRO A 38 -14.88 -2.70 -3.23
C PRO A 38 -16.10 -3.52 -2.78
N THR A 39 -15.87 -4.45 -1.85
CA THR A 39 -16.96 -5.19 -1.20
C THR A 39 -17.84 -4.27 -0.34
N ASN A 40 -19.06 -4.68 -0.01
CA ASN A 40 -19.92 -3.88 0.87
C ASN A 40 -19.27 -3.62 2.23
N SER A 41 -18.59 -4.60 2.81
CA SER A 41 -17.84 -4.41 4.07
C SER A 41 -16.69 -3.39 3.93
N MET A 42 -16.06 -3.30 2.76
CA MET A 42 -15.02 -2.28 2.51
C MET A 42 -15.63 -0.87 2.37
N LYS A 43 -16.83 -0.76 1.80
CA LYS A 43 -17.54 0.52 1.69
C LYS A 43 -17.95 1.01 3.07
N ILE A 44 -18.61 0.16 3.86
CA ILE A 44 -19.01 0.47 5.24
C ILE A 44 -17.79 0.87 6.08
N ALA A 45 -16.71 0.08 6.03
CA ALA A 45 -15.49 0.39 6.77
C ALA A 45 -14.85 1.73 6.35
N ARG A 46 -15.03 2.15 5.10
CA ARG A 46 -14.54 3.45 4.63
C ARG A 46 -15.41 4.62 5.12
N GLU A 47 -16.71 4.41 5.19
CA GLU A 47 -17.67 5.40 5.71
C GLU A 47 -17.52 5.59 7.22
N GLU A 48 -17.35 4.50 7.98
CA GLU A 48 -17.19 4.52 9.43
C GLU A 48 -15.80 5.02 9.87
N ALA A 49 -14.73 4.78 9.10
CA ALA A 49 -13.38 5.30 9.36
C ALA A 49 -13.18 6.69 8.75
N ASP A 50 -14.08 7.61 9.06
CA ASP A 50 -14.04 9.01 8.60
C ASP A 50 -12.89 9.82 9.23
N ALA A 51 -12.80 11.10 8.91
CA ALA A 51 -11.76 11.97 9.43
C ALA A 51 -11.84 12.14 10.95
N ASN A 52 -13.05 12.23 11.52
CA ASN A 52 -13.26 12.39 12.97
C ASN A 52 -12.76 11.15 13.72
N TYR A 53 -13.13 9.95 13.24
CA TYR A 53 -12.63 8.70 13.81
C TYR A 53 -11.09 8.62 13.79
N LYS A 54 -10.45 9.07 12.71
CA LYS A 54 -8.99 9.07 12.60
C LYS A 54 -8.33 10.05 13.56
N GLU A 55 -8.94 11.21 13.78
CA GLU A 55 -8.48 12.18 14.80
C GLU A 55 -8.64 11.64 16.22
N GLU A 56 -9.75 11.01 16.55
CA GLU A 56 -9.97 10.33 17.83
C GLU A 56 -8.91 9.25 18.10
N ILE A 57 -8.56 8.46 17.06
CA ILE A 57 -7.48 7.49 17.16
C ILE A 57 -6.14 8.17 17.43
N ALA A 58 -5.83 9.27 16.73
CA ALA A 58 -4.59 10.02 16.94
C ALA A 58 -4.48 10.56 18.36
N GLU A 59 -5.57 11.07 18.90
CA GLU A 59 -5.64 11.58 20.27
C GLU A 59 -5.51 10.46 21.30
N LYS A 60 -6.28 9.37 21.14
CA LYS A 60 -6.24 8.19 22.01
C LYS A 60 -4.84 7.58 22.11
N LEU A 61 -4.11 7.56 20.97
CA LEU A 61 -2.76 7.00 20.91
C LEU A 61 -1.67 8.00 21.32
N GLY A 62 -2.03 9.25 21.67
CA GLY A 62 -1.08 10.30 22.06
C GLY A 62 -0.10 10.66 20.93
N LEU A 63 -0.55 10.62 19.68
CA LEU A 63 0.33 10.91 18.54
C LEU A 63 0.68 12.41 18.48
N PRO A 64 1.92 12.77 18.07
CA PRO A 64 2.36 14.16 18.06
C PRO A 64 1.57 14.99 17.03
N LYS A 65 1.18 16.20 17.40
CA LYS A 65 0.59 17.20 16.46
C LYS A 65 1.69 17.88 15.62
N PRO A 66 1.38 18.43 14.42
CA PRO A 66 0.06 18.45 13.80
C PRO A 66 -0.32 17.11 13.17
N TRP A 67 -1.62 16.88 13.00
CA TRP A 67 -2.15 15.73 12.30
C TRP A 67 -2.58 16.12 10.88
N ARG A 68 -2.34 15.24 9.91
CA ARG A 68 -2.85 15.33 8.55
C ARG A 68 -3.61 14.05 8.26
N ILE A 69 -4.91 14.19 8.08
CA ILE A 69 -5.82 13.07 7.80
C ILE A 69 -5.97 12.91 6.29
N GLU A 70 -5.97 11.66 5.81
CA GLU A 70 -6.13 11.33 4.39
C GLU A 70 -5.17 12.10 3.47
N ALA A 71 -3.91 12.20 3.89
CA ALA A 71 -2.90 12.95 3.18
C ALA A 71 -2.47 12.24 1.89
N CYS A 72 -2.91 12.77 0.75
CA CYS A 72 -2.53 12.23 -0.56
C CYS A 72 -1.19 12.82 -1.01
N LEU A 73 -0.23 11.94 -1.26
CA LEU A 73 1.14 12.29 -1.62
C LEU A 73 1.53 11.61 -2.94
N LYS A 74 2.48 12.22 -3.65
CA LYS A 74 3.10 11.67 -4.84
C LYS A 74 4.60 11.94 -4.83
N ASP A 75 5.39 10.92 -5.12
CA ASP A 75 6.82 11.05 -5.41
C ASP A 75 7.04 10.99 -6.93
N PRO A 76 7.41 12.10 -7.58
CA PRO A 76 7.60 12.14 -9.03
C PRO A 76 8.81 11.31 -9.50
N GLU A 77 9.80 11.07 -8.64
CA GLU A 77 11.01 10.30 -8.97
C GLU A 77 10.68 8.81 -9.15
N THR A 78 9.93 8.25 -8.22
CA THR A 78 9.57 6.82 -8.28
C THR A 78 8.22 6.55 -8.94
N GLY A 79 7.35 7.57 -9.06
CA GLY A 79 5.97 7.43 -9.51
C GLY A 79 5.04 6.85 -8.43
N LEU A 80 5.55 6.67 -7.19
CA LEU A 80 4.73 6.20 -6.08
C LEU A 80 3.76 7.29 -5.64
N ALA A 81 2.47 6.95 -5.55
CA ALA A 81 1.43 7.85 -5.07
C ALA A 81 0.40 7.10 -4.21
N GLY A 82 -0.13 7.76 -3.21
CA GLY A 82 -1.14 7.18 -2.33
C GLY A 82 -1.62 8.15 -1.27
N CYS A 83 -2.76 7.84 -0.67
CA CYS A 83 -3.31 8.60 0.46
C CYS A 83 -3.06 7.82 1.75
N ILE A 84 -2.43 8.47 2.71
CA ILE A 84 -2.09 7.92 4.03
C ILE A 84 -3.21 8.31 4.98
N ASP A 85 -3.75 7.36 5.72
CA ASP A 85 -4.89 7.61 6.63
C ASP A 85 -4.57 8.69 7.66
N LEU A 86 -3.36 8.66 8.25
CA LEU A 86 -2.93 9.64 9.24
C LEU A 86 -1.42 9.84 9.20
N ILE A 87 -0.98 11.09 9.16
CA ILE A 87 0.41 11.52 9.37
C ILE A 87 0.45 12.45 10.59
N ALA A 88 1.22 12.08 11.59
CA ALA A 88 1.38 12.83 12.83
C ALA A 88 2.81 13.38 12.96
N GLY A 89 2.93 14.65 13.44
CA GLY A 89 4.19 15.34 13.64
C GLY A 89 4.58 16.28 12.51
N SER A 90 5.73 16.94 12.65
CA SER A 90 6.24 17.94 11.69
C SER A 90 7.67 17.67 11.23
N LYS A 91 8.65 17.67 12.14
CA LYS A 91 10.05 17.42 11.83
C LYS A 91 10.39 15.95 11.73
N ARG A 92 9.69 15.13 12.47
CA ARG A 92 9.77 13.67 12.54
C ARG A 92 8.36 13.13 12.53
N LEU A 93 8.09 12.19 11.65
CA LEU A 93 6.74 11.75 11.37
C LEU A 93 6.47 10.35 11.95
N THR A 94 5.27 10.18 12.44
CA THR A 94 4.62 8.89 12.62
C THR A 94 3.53 8.78 11.57
N ILE A 95 3.49 7.70 10.81
CA ILE A 95 2.39 7.39 9.91
C ILE A 95 1.53 6.27 10.48
N ALA A 96 0.23 6.34 10.23
CA ALA A 96 -0.69 5.28 10.60
C ALA A 96 -1.57 4.87 9.42
N GLU A 97 -1.73 3.56 9.27
CA GLU A 97 -2.78 2.92 8.47
C GLU A 97 -3.85 2.44 9.45
N ILE A 98 -5.10 2.82 9.23
CA ILE A 98 -6.20 2.57 10.17
C ILE A 98 -7.19 1.60 9.54
N LYS A 99 -7.52 0.54 10.28
CA LYS A 99 -8.50 -0.48 9.89
C LYS A 99 -9.50 -0.70 11.02
N LEU A 100 -10.76 -0.66 10.70
CA LEU A 100 -11.83 -0.90 11.69
C LEU A 100 -11.82 -2.33 12.22
N TYR A 101 -11.46 -3.30 11.38
CA TYR A 101 -11.53 -4.72 11.73
C TYR A 101 -10.16 -5.38 11.72
N ARG A 102 -9.94 -6.30 12.66
CA ARG A 102 -8.71 -7.12 12.72
C ARG A 102 -8.61 -8.04 11.51
N ARG A 103 -7.40 -8.17 10.97
CA ARG A 103 -7.09 -9.06 9.84
C ARG A 103 -6.09 -10.15 10.25
N PRO A 104 -6.33 -11.41 9.84
CA PRO A 104 -5.49 -12.54 10.29
C PRO A 104 -4.06 -12.52 9.71
N ARG A 105 -3.82 -11.88 8.57
CA ARG A 105 -2.52 -11.86 7.89
C ARG A 105 -1.99 -10.43 7.76
N LYS A 106 -0.87 -10.14 8.44
CA LYS A 106 -0.27 -8.79 8.51
C LYS A 106 0.91 -8.57 7.56
N ASN A 107 1.51 -9.63 6.98
CA ASN A 107 2.73 -9.50 6.16
C ASN A 107 2.55 -8.59 4.94
N HIS A 108 1.44 -8.73 4.23
CA HIS A 108 1.16 -7.88 3.06
C HIS A 108 0.90 -6.43 3.46
N ILE A 109 0.23 -6.21 4.61
CA ILE A 109 -0.05 -4.87 5.13
C ILE A 109 1.25 -4.19 5.55
N ARG A 110 2.22 -4.95 6.09
CA ARG A 110 3.54 -4.42 6.43
C ARG A 110 4.22 -3.75 5.23
N THR A 111 4.22 -4.39 4.05
CA THR A 111 4.79 -3.80 2.83
C THR A 111 4.06 -2.53 2.41
N GLN A 112 2.74 -2.50 2.48
CA GLN A 112 1.94 -1.29 2.22
C GLN A 112 2.30 -0.16 3.18
N LEU A 113 2.37 -0.46 4.47
CA LEU A 113 2.70 0.51 5.52
C LEU A 113 4.11 1.09 5.34
N LEU A 114 5.10 0.25 5.03
CA LEU A 114 6.46 0.69 4.72
C LEU A 114 6.53 1.54 3.45
N ALA A 115 5.70 1.26 2.44
CA ALA A 115 5.60 2.07 1.23
C ALA A 115 5.01 3.46 1.52
N TYR A 116 4.04 3.56 2.42
CA TYR A 116 3.55 4.85 2.91
C TYR A 116 4.64 5.61 3.69
N ALA A 117 5.41 4.90 4.55
CA ALA A 117 6.53 5.52 5.25
C ALA A 117 7.59 6.06 4.27
N TYR A 118 7.92 5.29 3.24
CA TYR A 118 8.82 5.72 2.17
C TYR A 118 8.29 6.98 1.48
N LEU A 119 7.02 6.99 1.09
CA LEU A 119 6.38 8.11 0.41
C LEU A 119 6.38 9.39 1.26
N ALA A 120 5.98 9.30 2.53
CA ALA A 120 5.98 10.42 3.46
C ALA A 120 7.40 10.92 3.75
N ASN A 121 8.37 10.00 3.88
CA ASN A 121 9.79 10.34 4.08
C ASN A 121 10.38 11.11 2.89
N LYS A 122 9.97 10.82 1.68
CA LYS A 122 10.39 11.53 0.45
C LYS A 122 9.69 12.87 0.29
N ALA A 123 8.38 12.93 0.56
CA ALA A 123 7.56 14.08 0.22
C ALA A 123 7.46 15.15 1.32
N ILE A 124 7.70 14.81 2.58
CA ILE A 124 7.45 15.73 3.70
C ILE A 124 8.67 15.86 4.62
N ALA A 125 8.98 14.80 5.40
CA ALA A 125 10.02 14.80 6.41
C ALA A 125 10.38 13.36 6.82
N PRO A 126 11.51 13.15 7.53
CA PRO A 126 11.88 11.82 8.01
C PRO A 126 10.76 11.14 8.82
N VAL A 127 10.46 9.90 8.45
CA VAL A 127 9.50 9.05 9.17
C VAL A 127 10.27 8.17 10.14
N GLU A 128 9.94 8.25 11.42
CA GLU A 128 10.57 7.43 12.46
C GLU A 128 9.77 6.20 12.82
N ARG A 129 8.45 6.27 12.62
CA ARG A 129 7.53 5.23 13.08
C ARG A 129 6.39 5.03 12.10
N ALA A 130 6.04 3.78 11.84
CA ALA A 130 4.88 3.40 11.05
C ALA A 130 4.03 2.41 11.84
N ILE A 131 2.75 2.71 12.05
CA ILE A 131 1.83 1.90 12.83
C ILE A 131 0.64 1.42 12.01
N LEU A 132 0.22 0.19 12.25
CA LEU A 132 -1.08 -0.32 11.84
C LEU A 132 -2.00 -0.30 13.05
N VAL A 133 -3.10 0.40 12.94
CA VAL A 133 -4.16 0.43 13.94
C VAL A 133 -5.31 -0.44 13.46
N GLU A 134 -5.71 -1.41 14.27
CA GLU A 134 -6.86 -2.28 14.01
C GLU A 134 -7.79 -2.25 15.23
N ASN A 135 -9.06 -1.97 15.01
CA ASN A 135 -10.04 -1.87 16.10
C ASN A 135 -9.56 -0.93 17.24
N SER A 136 -9.07 0.26 16.86
CA SER A 136 -8.57 1.31 17.77
C SER A 136 -7.38 0.89 18.67
N GLU A 137 -6.66 -0.17 18.31
CA GLU A 137 -5.46 -0.65 19.01
C GLU A 137 -4.29 -0.78 18.02
N ILE A 138 -3.07 -0.54 18.50
CA ILE A 138 -1.86 -0.76 17.68
C ILE A 138 -1.67 -2.27 17.48
N ALA A 139 -1.85 -2.70 16.24
CA ALA A 139 -1.68 -4.09 15.82
C ALA A 139 -0.28 -4.40 15.29
N LEU A 140 0.42 -3.36 14.79
CA LEU A 140 1.80 -3.44 14.32
C LEU A 140 2.46 -2.09 14.57
N ASP A 141 3.68 -2.10 15.09
CA ASP A 141 4.50 -0.94 15.37
C ASP A 141 5.89 -1.14 14.81
N ILE A 142 6.31 -0.31 13.87
CA ILE A 142 7.56 -0.47 13.14
C ILE A 142 8.39 0.80 13.28
N PRO A 143 9.51 0.77 14.02
CA PRO A 143 10.51 1.81 13.91
C PRO A 143 11.11 1.79 12.50
N ILE A 144 11.07 2.94 11.82
CA ILE A 144 11.55 3.04 10.44
C ILE A 144 13.06 3.21 10.43
N THR A 145 13.73 2.33 9.69
CA THR A 145 15.17 2.36 9.48
C THR A 145 15.49 2.63 8.01
N ARG A 146 16.76 2.92 7.73
CA ARG A 146 17.25 3.11 6.36
C ARG A 146 17.05 1.84 5.52
N GLU A 147 17.28 0.66 6.12
CA GLU A 147 17.10 -0.63 5.43
C GLU A 147 15.65 -0.85 4.99
N HIS A 148 14.67 -0.40 5.80
CA HIS A 148 13.26 -0.44 5.42
C HIS A 148 13.00 0.41 4.16
N LEU A 149 13.52 1.64 4.12
CA LEU A 149 13.36 2.54 2.98
C LEU A 149 14.05 2.00 1.72
N ASP A 150 15.27 1.48 1.85
CA ASP A 150 16.02 0.86 0.76
C ASP A 150 15.34 -0.41 0.24
N SER A 151 14.74 -1.19 1.11
CA SER A 151 13.93 -2.37 0.72
C SER A 151 12.71 -1.96 -0.13
N ILE A 152 12.02 -0.90 0.25
CA ILE A 152 10.88 -0.40 -0.55
C ILE A 152 11.34 0.14 -1.89
N ARG A 153 12.46 0.86 -1.95
CA ARG A 153 13.04 1.33 -3.22
C ARG A 153 13.31 0.16 -4.18
N LYS A 154 13.96 -0.90 -3.69
CA LYS A 154 14.21 -2.12 -4.50
C LYS A 154 12.91 -2.78 -4.96
N LYS A 155 11.89 -2.82 -4.10
CA LYS A 155 10.57 -3.37 -4.46
C LYS A 155 9.86 -2.51 -5.51
N LEU A 156 10.00 -1.20 -5.48
CA LEU A 156 9.47 -0.30 -6.50
C LEU A 156 10.15 -0.54 -7.85
N GLU A 157 11.47 -0.69 -7.88
CA GLU A 157 12.23 -1.03 -9.10
C GLU A 157 11.75 -2.38 -9.67
N LYS A 158 11.62 -3.40 -8.82
CA LYS A 158 11.07 -4.71 -9.23
C LYS A 158 9.64 -4.60 -9.76
N LEU A 159 8.79 -3.84 -9.09
CA LEU A 159 7.40 -3.63 -9.53
C LEU A 159 7.35 -2.96 -10.90
N LYS A 160 8.17 -1.93 -11.13
CA LYS A 160 8.29 -1.28 -12.45
C LYS A 160 8.66 -2.29 -13.54
N THR A 161 9.66 -3.13 -13.28
CA THR A 161 10.03 -4.19 -14.22
C THR A 161 8.85 -5.12 -14.52
N ILE A 162 8.10 -5.54 -13.50
CA ILE A 162 6.95 -6.45 -13.66
C ILE A 162 5.83 -5.82 -14.50
N ILE A 163 5.42 -4.60 -14.19
CA ILE A 163 4.32 -3.95 -14.92
C ILE A 163 4.68 -3.59 -16.37
N ASP A 164 5.98 -3.51 -16.68
CA ASP A 164 6.49 -3.23 -18.00
C ASP A 164 6.59 -4.47 -18.92
N LEU A 165 6.56 -5.68 -18.36
CA LEU A 165 6.58 -6.91 -19.15
C LEU A 165 5.42 -6.95 -20.15
N GLU A 166 5.67 -7.41 -21.36
CA GLU A 166 4.63 -7.69 -22.36
C GLU A 166 3.85 -8.94 -21.99
N GLU A 167 4.56 -9.98 -21.59
CA GLU A 167 4.01 -11.26 -21.15
C GLU A 167 3.85 -11.32 -19.62
N PRO A 168 2.97 -12.20 -19.11
CA PRO A 168 2.79 -12.40 -17.68
C PRO A 168 4.12 -12.73 -16.97
N PRO A 169 4.38 -12.19 -15.78
CA PRO A 169 5.61 -12.51 -15.05
C PRO A 169 5.63 -13.97 -14.63
N THR A 170 6.81 -14.59 -14.70
CA THR A 170 7.00 -15.95 -14.17
C THR A 170 6.67 -15.97 -12.67
N THR A 171 5.70 -16.79 -12.28
CA THR A 171 5.31 -17.01 -10.88
C THR A 171 4.78 -18.44 -10.74
N ASN A 172 4.87 -18.98 -9.53
CA ASN A 172 4.37 -20.32 -9.22
C ASN A 172 3.40 -20.22 -8.02
N PRO A 173 2.17 -19.73 -8.25
CA PRO A 173 1.18 -19.62 -7.18
C PRO A 173 0.70 -21.00 -6.75
N SER A 174 0.41 -21.18 -5.47
CA SER A 174 -0.28 -22.38 -5.00
C SER A 174 -1.78 -22.33 -5.37
N ASP A 175 -2.42 -23.50 -5.48
CA ASP A 175 -3.87 -23.62 -5.71
C ASP A 175 -4.64 -22.77 -4.69
N ARG A 176 -4.24 -22.83 -3.41
CA ARG A 176 -4.87 -22.07 -2.34
C ARG A 176 -4.77 -20.55 -2.54
N GLN A 177 -3.67 -20.07 -3.12
CA GLN A 177 -3.54 -18.65 -3.48
C GLN A 177 -4.50 -18.30 -4.64
N CYS A 178 -4.56 -19.15 -5.68
CA CYS A 178 -5.43 -18.93 -6.83
C CYS A 178 -6.92 -19.01 -6.44
N ILE A 179 -7.33 -20.00 -5.63
CA ILE A 179 -8.70 -20.12 -5.13
C ILE A 179 -9.17 -18.85 -4.43
N SER A 180 -8.30 -18.25 -3.62
CA SER A 180 -8.61 -17.02 -2.87
C SER A 180 -8.35 -15.74 -3.66
N CYS A 181 -7.87 -15.83 -4.90
CA CYS A 181 -7.51 -14.69 -5.72
C CYS A 181 -8.72 -14.15 -6.49
N GLN A 182 -8.97 -12.88 -6.34
CA GLN A 182 -10.08 -12.21 -7.02
C GLN A 182 -9.85 -12.04 -8.51
N TYR A 183 -8.58 -12.05 -8.94
CA TYR A 183 -8.16 -11.96 -10.34
C TYR A 183 -8.14 -13.32 -11.06
N ARG A 184 -8.47 -14.44 -10.39
CA ARG A 184 -8.34 -15.78 -10.94
C ARG A 184 -9.06 -16.00 -12.29
N LYS A 185 -10.23 -15.35 -12.45
CA LYS A 185 -11.07 -15.52 -13.66
C LYS A 185 -10.45 -14.89 -14.92
N ILE A 186 -9.55 -13.94 -14.76
CA ILE A 186 -8.89 -13.23 -15.86
C ILE A 186 -7.39 -13.47 -15.89
N CYS A 187 -6.86 -14.25 -14.95
CA CYS A 187 -5.43 -14.50 -14.83
C CYS A 187 -5.00 -15.65 -15.75
N PRO A 188 -4.10 -15.41 -16.72
CA PRO A 188 -3.60 -16.47 -17.60
C PRO A 188 -2.71 -17.49 -16.88
N LEU A 189 -2.26 -17.17 -15.65
CA LEU A 189 -1.42 -18.04 -14.82
C LEU A 189 -2.23 -18.76 -13.73
N SER A 190 -3.56 -18.66 -13.76
CA SER A 190 -4.38 -19.38 -12.78
C SER A 190 -4.23 -20.89 -12.97
N VAL A 191 -3.94 -21.60 -11.88
CA VAL A 191 -3.78 -23.06 -11.86
C VAL A 191 -5.08 -23.82 -11.63
N ILE A 192 -6.21 -23.09 -11.58
CA ILE A 192 -7.57 -23.63 -11.33
C ILE A 192 -8.58 -22.94 -12.23
#